data_cb01eaf1f6b4f0d078a8b64bf42eebaa
#
_entry.id   cb01eaf1f6b4f0d078a8b64bf42eebaa
#
_cell.length_a   1.000
_cell.length_b   1.000
_cell.length_c   1.000
_cell.angle_alpha   90.00
_cell.angle_beta   90.00
_cell.angle_gamma   90.00
#
_symmetry.space_group_name_H-M   'P 1'
#
loop_
_entity.id
_entity.type
_entity.pdbx_description
1 polymer ?
#
loop_
_entity_poly.entity_id
_entity_poly.type
_entity_poly.pdbx_seq_one_letter_code
_entity_poly.pdbx_strand_id
1 'polypeptide(L)'
;MFALAALAAAALLSASAVALGAGKPVPGNPTRGKALYLRAGTFCASCHTLKAARSTGRDGPNLDKSKPSYARIVAAVATGSKPTRRWPTGMPAYSGRNRAYGQMTKGQIEDLAAFIYTATHT
;
A
#
# COMPACT_ATOMS: atom_id res chain seq x y z
N MET A 1 56.14 -31.98 -26.18
CA MET A 1 55.15 -32.15 -25.13
C MET A 1 54.39 -30.80 -24.98
N PHE A 2 53.22 -30.72 -25.58
CA PHE A 2 52.37 -29.50 -25.51
C PHE A 2 51.18 -29.82 -24.65
N ALA A 3 51.08 -29.09 -23.51
CA ALA A 3 49.92 -29.16 -22.61
C ALA A 3 48.90 -28.13 -23.10
N LEU A 4 47.76 -28.60 -23.56
CA LEU A 4 46.59 -27.75 -23.88
C LEU A 4 45.84 -27.48 -22.57
N ALA A 5 45.86 -26.23 -22.14
CA ALA A 5 44.98 -25.77 -21.05
C ALA A 5 43.61 -25.40 -21.63
N ALA A 6 42.61 -26.15 -21.30
CA ALA A 6 41.22 -25.86 -21.64
C ALA A 6 40.67 -24.82 -20.65
N LEU A 7 40.38 -23.59 -21.13
CA LEU A 7 39.60 -22.60 -20.39
C LEU A 7 38.12 -22.96 -20.48
N ALA A 8 37.55 -23.38 -19.36
CA ALA A 8 36.11 -23.50 -19.22
C ALA A 8 35.53 -22.11 -18.87
N ALA A 9 34.85 -21.52 -19.80
CA ALA A 9 34.09 -20.29 -19.56
C ALA A 9 32.75 -20.66 -18.90
N ALA A 10 32.62 -20.42 -17.62
CA ALA A 10 31.34 -20.53 -16.91
C ALA A 10 30.48 -19.32 -17.25
N ALA A 11 29.48 -19.50 -18.10
CA ALA A 11 28.46 -18.51 -18.35
C ALA A 11 27.51 -18.44 -17.14
N LEU A 12 27.62 -17.38 -16.35
CA LEU A 12 26.65 -17.06 -15.30
C LEU A 12 25.38 -16.55 -15.98
N LEU A 13 24.39 -17.41 -16.12
CA LEU A 13 23.04 -17.02 -16.49
C LEU A 13 22.41 -16.31 -15.27
N SER A 14 22.42 -14.99 -15.30
CA SER A 14 21.63 -14.18 -14.39
C SER A 14 20.16 -14.35 -14.75
N ALA A 15 19.45 -15.22 -14.07
CA ALA A 15 18.01 -15.34 -14.19
C ALA A 15 17.38 -14.10 -13.53
N SER A 16 17.01 -13.11 -14.33
CA SER A 16 16.16 -12.03 -13.90
C SER A 16 14.78 -12.60 -13.63
N ALA A 17 14.43 -12.78 -12.36
CA ALA A 17 13.09 -13.18 -11.97
C ALA A 17 12.14 -12.02 -12.29
N VAL A 18 11.43 -12.10 -13.40
CA VAL A 18 10.31 -11.19 -13.70
C VAL A 18 9.18 -11.61 -12.78
N ALA A 19 8.85 -10.79 -11.79
CA ALA A 19 7.69 -10.99 -10.95
C ALA A 19 6.42 -10.81 -11.79
N LEU A 20 5.82 -11.93 -12.23
CA LEU A 20 4.53 -11.92 -12.91
C LEU A 20 3.44 -11.50 -11.90
N GLY A 21 2.68 -10.45 -12.22
CA GLY A 21 1.54 -10.00 -11.43
C GLY A 21 1.80 -8.78 -10.53
N ALA A 22 2.98 -8.20 -10.53
CA ALA A 22 3.22 -6.92 -9.89
C ALA A 22 2.65 -5.79 -10.76
N GLY A 23 1.67 -5.01 -10.25
CA GLY A 23 1.22 -3.78 -10.87
C GLY A 23 2.37 -2.79 -11.02
N LYS A 24 2.12 -1.66 -11.71
CA LYS A 24 3.10 -0.58 -11.85
C LYS A 24 3.64 -0.18 -10.47
N PRO A 25 4.96 -0.04 -10.28
CA PRO A 25 5.53 0.48 -9.04
C PRO A 25 4.98 1.88 -8.74
N VAL A 26 4.58 2.09 -7.52
CA VAL A 26 4.13 3.39 -7.01
C VAL A 26 5.07 3.86 -5.90
N PRO A 27 5.14 5.17 -5.63
CA PRO A 27 5.95 5.68 -4.52
C PRO A 27 5.53 5.07 -3.17
N GLY A 28 6.51 4.86 -2.29
CA GLY A 28 6.28 4.35 -0.95
C GLY A 28 6.60 2.87 -0.78
N ASN A 29 6.60 2.44 0.48
CA ASN A 29 6.92 1.07 0.85
C ASN A 29 5.66 0.34 1.35
N PRO A 30 5.17 -0.69 0.62
CA PRO A 30 3.93 -1.37 0.99
C PRO A 30 4.02 -2.12 2.32
N THR A 31 5.19 -2.60 2.72
CA THR A 31 5.37 -3.29 4.01
C THR A 31 5.20 -2.33 5.18
N ARG A 32 5.80 -1.15 5.10
CA ARG A 32 5.57 -0.09 6.09
C ARG A 32 4.12 0.40 6.05
N GLY A 33 3.55 0.49 4.87
CA GLY A 33 2.15 0.88 4.68
C GLY A 33 1.18 -0.09 5.35
N LYS A 34 1.42 -1.39 5.27
CA LYS A 34 0.62 -2.40 5.98
C LYS A 34 0.68 -2.20 7.49
N ALA A 35 1.85 -1.94 8.04
CA ALA A 35 2.01 -1.67 9.46
C ALA A 35 1.23 -0.42 9.90
N LEU A 36 1.23 0.64 9.07
CA LEU A 36 0.42 1.84 9.30
C LEU A 36 -1.08 1.56 9.24
N TYR A 37 -1.52 0.78 8.29
CA TYR A 37 -2.93 0.37 8.15
C TYR A 37 -3.44 -0.37 9.40
N LEU A 38 -2.59 -1.23 9.97
CA LEU A 38 -2.93 -2.05 11.13
C LEU A 38 -2.61 -1.38 12.47
N ARG A 39 -1.98 -0.20 12.45
CA ARG A 39 -1.62 0.51 13.69
C ARG A 39 -2.87 0.94 14.45
N ALA A 40 -2.87 0.67 15.78
CA ALA A 40 -3.92 1.16 16.65
C ALA A 40 -4.02 2.68 16.60
N GLY A 41 -5.23 3.21 16.55
CA GLY A 41 -5.50 4.64 16.50
C GLY A 41 -5.60 5.24 15.10
N THR A 42 -5.21 4.53 14.04
CA THR A 42 -5.46 4.98 12.66
C THR A 42 -6.88 4.64 12.18
N PHE A 43 -7.47 3.60 12.72
CA PHE A 43 -8.83 3.12 12.40
C PHE A 43 -9.08 2.69 10.96
N CYS A 44 -8.03 2.54 10.15
CA CYS A 44 -8.19 2.05 8.77
C CYS A 44 -8.93 0.72 8.73
N ALA A 45 -8.47 -0.25 9.53
CA ALA A 45 -9.06 -1.59 9.60
C ALA A 45 -10.47 -1.60 10.19
N SER A 46 -10.80 -0.65 11.05
CA SER A 46 -12.14 -0.54 11.67
C SER A 46 -13.19 -0.05 10.68
N CYS A 47 -12.79 0.77 9.72
CA CYS A 47 -13.71 1.41 8.77
C CYS A 47 -13.73 0.74 7.40
N HIS A 48 -12.64 0.12 6.99
CA HIS A 48 -12.52 -0.43 5.63
C HIS A 48 -12.35 -1.94 5.61
N THR A 49 -12.97 -2.56 4.61
CA THR A 49 -12.67 -3.94 4.23
C THR A 49 -11.47 -3.95 3.29
N LEU A 50 -10.45 -4.71 3.66
CA LEU A 50 -9.27 -4.97 2.84
C LEU A 50 -8.73 -6.37 3.16
N LYS A 51 -8.84 -7.29 2.23
CA LYS A 51 -8.48 -8.70 2.41
C LYS A 51 -7.01 -8.88 2.79
N ALA A 52 -6.11 -8.12 2.16
CA ALA A 52 -4.67 -8.19 2.44
C ALA A 52 -4.31 -7.82 3.89
N ALA A 53 -5.14 -7.05 4.57
CA ALA A 53 -5.01 -6.68 5.98
C ALA A 53 -5.95 -7.47 6.89
N ARG A 54 -6.73 -8.41 6.37
CA ARG A 54 -7.77 -9.15 7.10
C ARG A 54 -8.75 -8.24 7.83
N SER A 55 -9.02 -7.07 7.27
CA SER A 55 -9.98 -6.13 7.84
C SER A 55 -11.35 -6.26 7.19
N THR A 56 -12.39 -6.05 7.98
CA THR A 56 -13.78 -6.24 7.59
C THR A 56 -14.67 -5.06 7.96
N GLY A 57 -14.08 -3.89 8.18
CA GLY A 57 -14.81 -2.67 8.52
C GLY A 57 -15.80 -2.26 7.43
N ARG A 58 -16.93 -1.70 7.86
CA ARG A 58 -18.04 -1.32 6.97
C ARG A 58 -18.44 0.15 7.06
N ASP A 59 -17.71 0.93 7.84
CA ASP A 59 -17.99 2.37 8.00
C ASP A 59 -17.40 3.23 6.88
N GLY A 60 -16.70 2.62 5.95
CA GLY A 60 -16.16 3.21 4.75
C GLY A 60 -16.24 2.24 3.56
N PRO A 61 -15.82 2.69 2.37
CA PRO A 61 -15.80 1.85 1.18
C PRO A 61 -14.99 0.56 1.35
N ASN A 62 -15.47 -0.52 0.78
CA ASN A 62 -14.70 -1.76 0.62
C ASN A 62 -13.61 -1.52 -0.41
N LEU A 63 -12.36 -1.52 0.03
CA LEU A 63 -11.21 -1.17 -0.82
C LEU A 63 -10.93 -2.23 -1.88
N ASP A 64 -11.19 -3.51 -1.59
CA ASP A 64 -11.05 -4.58 -2.58
C ASP A 64 -12.00 -4.40 -3.77
N LYS A 65 -13.19 -3.87 -3.53
CA LYS A 65 -14.19 -3.62 -4.57
C LYS A 65 -13.97 -2.30 -5.29
N SER A 66 -13.69 -1.24 -4.55
CA SER A 66 -13.56 0.10 -5.12
C SER A 66 -12.25 0.30 -5.88
N LYS A 67 -11.18 -0.40 -5.51
CA LYS A 67 -9.85 -0.35 -6.15
C LYS A 67 -9.41 1.09 -6.46
N PRO A 68 -9.29 1.97 -5.45
CA PRO A 68 -9.00 3.37 -5.71
C PRO A 68 -7.62 3.55 -6.34
N SER A 69 -7.47 4.58 -7.17
CA SER A 69 -6.16 4.95 -7.72
C SER A 69 -5.21 5.38 -6.61
N TYR A 70 -3.92 5.27 -6.86
CA TYR A 70 -2.89 5.72 -5.90
C TYR A 70 -3.10 7.18 -5.49
N ALA A 71 -3.31 8.07 -6.45
CA ALA A 71 -3.53 9.49 -6.19
C ALA A 71 -4.78 9.74 -5.34
N ARG A 72 -5.84 8.98 -5.58
CA ARG A 72 -7.06 9.08 -4.77
C ARG A 72 -6.85 8.61 -3.34
N ILE A 73 -6.08 7.55 -3.13
CA ILE A 73 -5.73 7.07 -1.79
C ILE A 73 -4.93 8.14 -1.04
N VAL A 74 -3.89 8.68 -1.66
CA VAL A 74 -3.07 9.75 -1.07
C VAL A 74 -3.93 10.95 -0.67
N ALA A 75 -4.79 11.42 -1.56
CA ALA A 75 -5.67 12.55 -1.29
C ALA A 75 -6.66 12.26 -0.15
N ALA A 76 -7.30 11.08 -0.15
CA ALA A 76 -8.27 10.70 0.87
C ALA A 76 -7.62 10.59 2.26
N VAL A 77 -6.44 9.98 2.34
CA VAL A 77 -5.71 9.86 3.62
C VAL A 77 -5.22 11.22 4.10
N ALA A 78 -4.69 12.04 3.21
CA ALA A 78 -4.16 13.35 3.58
C ALA A 78 -5.25 14.30 4.06
N THR A 79 -6.35 14.41 3.34
CA THR A 79 -7.39 15.42 3.57
C THR A 79 -8.68 14.88 4.17
N GLY A 80 -8.83 13.56 4.25
CA GLY A 80 -10.07 12.94 4.70
C GLY A 80 -11.24 13.15 3.76
N SER A 81 -12.42 12.80 4.20
CA SER A 81 -13.68 13.09 3.51
C SER A 81 -14.78 13.41 4.50
N LYS A 82 -15.62 14.36 4.12
CA LYS A 82 -16.78 14.75 4.93
C LYS A 82 -17.79 13.61 5.02
N PRO A 83 -18.57 13.54 6.11
CA PRO A 83 -19.70 12.62 6.21
C PRO A 83 -20.64 12.75 5.02
N THR A 84 -21.12 11.62 4.55
CA THR A 84 -22.14 11.52 3.49
C THR A 84 -23.30 10.67 4.00
N ARG A 85 -24.41 10.66 3.27
CA ARG A 85 -25.55 9.81 3.60
C ARG A 85 -25.15 8.32 3.65
N ARG A 86 -24.30 7.89 2.72
CA ARG A 86 -23.80 6.51 2.65
C ARG A 86 -22.73 6.22 3.71
N TRP A 87 -21.93 7.20 4.03
CA TRP A 87 -20.81 7.10 4.98
C TRP A 87 -20.93 8.17 6.06
N PRO A 88 -21.84 7.98 7.04
CA PRO A 88 -22.17 9.02 8.02
C PRO A 88 -21.00 9.44 8.91
N THR A 89 -20.02 8.56 9.10
CA THR A 89 -18.83 8.86 9.92
C THR A 89 -17.84 9.77 9.20
N GLY A 90 -17.82 9.75 7.86
CA GLY A 90 -16.75 10.37 7.10
C GLY A 90 -15.40 9.69 7.32
N MET A 91 -14.36 10.25 6.79
CA MET A 91 -12.99 9.77 6.96
C MET A 91 -12.12 10.90 7.53
N PRO A 92 -11.37 10.68 8.63
CA PRO A 92 -10.51 11.71 9.18
C PRO A 92 -9.33 12.03 8.25
N ALA A 93 -8.81 13.25 8.35
CA ALA A 93 -7.57 13.67 7.70
C ALA A 93 -6.37 13.26 8.55
N TYR A 94 -5.37 12.65 7.94
CA TYR A 94 -4.15 12.19 8.63
C TYR A 94 -2.95 13.11 8.39
N SER A 95 -3.00 14.02 7.43
CA SER A 95 -2.04 15.11 7.33
C SER A 95 -2.48 16.26 8.24
N GLY A 96 -1.56 16.84 8.96
CA GLY A 96 -1.87 17.95 9.86
C GLY A 96 -1.89 17.57 11.34
N ARG A 97 -2.51 18.40 12.18
CA ARG A 97 -2.42 18.31 13.64
C ARG A 97 -3.56 17.54 14.32
N ASN A 98 -4.25 16.68 13.59
CA ASN A 98 -5.32 15.91 14.21
C ASN A 98 -4.74 14.76 15.05
N ARG A 99 -4.58 15.01 16.34
CA ARG A 99 -3.99 14.04 17.27
C ARG A 99 -4.91 12.86 17.60
N ALA A 100 -6.20 12.99 17.31
CA ALA A 100 -7.18 11.96 17.68
C ALA A 100 -7.02 10.67 16.85
N TYR A 101 -6.54 10.81 15.61
CA TYR A 101 -6.43 9.68 14.67
C TYR A 101 -5.00 9.35 14.26
N GLY A 102 -4.02 9.99 14.89
CA GLY A 102 -2.62 9.83 14.54
C GLY A 102 -2.24 10.65 13.31
N GLN A 103 -1.22 11.47 13.49
CA GLN A 103 -0.68 12.28 12.41
C GLN A 103 0.29 11.45 11.56
N MET A 104 0.17 11.57 10.24
CA MET A 104 1.09 10.93 9.28
C MET A 104 1.89 11.97 8.53
N THR A 105 3.17 11.69 8.33
CA THR A 105 4.03 12.44 7.40
C THR A 105 3.63 12.12 5.96
N LYS A 106 4.08 12.95 5.02
CA LYS A 106 3.89 12.68 3.59
C LYS A 106 4.42 11.29 3.20
N GLY A 107 5.61 10.92 3.67
CA GLY A 107 6.21 9.61 3.41
C GLY A 107 5.39 8.44 3.97
N GLN A 108 4.81 8.60 5.15
CA GLN A 108 3.92 7.58 5.73
C GLN A 108 2.62 7.44 4.94
N ILE A 109 2.05 8.54 4.46
CA ILE A 109 0.86 8.51 3.59
C ILE A 109 1.17 7.79 2.28
N GLU A 110 2.34 8.05 1.69
CA GLU A 110 2.81 7.35 0.49
C GLU A 110 3.01 5.84 0.74
N ASP A 111 3.60 5.47 1.87
CA ASP A 111 3.74 4.06 2.27
C ASP A 111 2.38 3.36 2.41
N LEU A 112 1.44 4.01 3.09
CA LEU A 112 0.08 3.50 3.26
C LEU A 112 -0.63 3.36 1.90
N ALA A 113 -0.52 4.36 1.04
CA ALA A 113 -1.10 4.34 -0.29
C ALA A 113 -0.49 3.24 -1.16
N ALA A 114 0.83 3.03 -1.07
CA ALA A 114 1.51 1.93 -1.77
C ALA A 114 0.97 0.56 -1.34
N PHE A 115 0.73 0.36 -0.05
CA PHE A 115 0.14 -0.88 0.44
C PHE A 115 -1.27 -1.11 -0.10
N ILE A 116 -2.16 -0.14 0.05
CA ILE A 116 -3.55 -0.27 -0.39
C ILE A 116 -3.63 -0.46 -1.91
N TYR A 117 -2.89 0.35 -2.66
CA TYR A 117 -2.86 0.25 -4.12
C TYR A 117 -2.36 -1.12 -4.59
N THR A 118 -1.22 -1.57 -4.08
CA THR A 118 -0.65 -2.87 -4.44
C THR A 118 -1.60 -4.01 -4.08
N ALA A 119 -2.21 -3.96 -2.90
CA ALA A 119 -3.15 -4.98 -2.42
C ALA A 119 -4.41 -5.09 -3.29
N THR A 120 -4.84 -4.00 -3.91
CA THR A 120 -6.11 -3.94 -4.66
C THR A 120 -5.94 -4.00 -6.17
N HIS A 121 -4.72 -3.91 -6.70
CA HIS A 121 -4.41 -3.89 -8.14
C HIS A 121 -3.49 -5.05 -8.58
N THR A 122 -3.56 -6.15 -7.90
CA THR A 122 -2.85 -7.40 -8.28
C THR A 122 -3.71 -8.27 -9.18
#